data_8aa896bca8425ba88729180cc0b99370
#
_entry.id   8aa896bca8425ba88729180cc0b99370
#
_cell.length_a   1.000
_cell.length_b   1.000
_cell.length_c   1.000
_cell.angle_alpha   90.00
_cell.angle_beta   90.00
_cell.angle_gamma   90.00
#
_symmetry.space_group_name_H-M   'P 1'
#
loop_
_entity.id
_entity.type
_entity.pdbx_description
1 polymer ?
#
loop_
_entity_poly.entity_id
_entity_poly.type
_entity_poly.pdbx_seq_one_letter_code
_entity_poly.pdbx_strand_id
1 'polypeptide(L)'
;MSNIGLDGQRIFPSPKYYEAFLSGLEETCFRLNVEVHAYCLLKDQYHLLIKTPEGNLSRFMRQVDGLYTQHYQRLRKTEGSLFKGRYKAVLVQADKYLLPLARYIHLGVRKADLEKWEWSSYPAYINKSKAPAWLNRNGVLEQIGGTGAKRTKALIAYTEQGVDEELAHFYGKKNLSSIMGDEKFRKFARNKRNASATRGVSRGAHAKWRPSCKQIISAVAAQFKVSEESIYTAARGPGSKNVPRWVAMYLCQELSAVTLQAIAKLFKLKRYGTVSTTVGKLKKEFLSDPKLLATSNRLMKSLSKEK
;
A
#
# COMPACT_ATOMS: atom_id res chain seq x y z
N MET A 1 2.24 2.75 11.25
CA MET A 1 1.05 1.93 10.98
C MET A 1 1.20 0.60 11.68
N SER A 2 0.17 0.10 12.34
CA SER A 2 0.18 -1.24 12.93
C SER A 2 -1.23 -1.83 12.97
N ASN A 3 -1.31 -3.17 12.96
CA ASN A 3 -2.53 -3.90 13.26
C ASN A 3 -2.19 -5.17 14.03
N ILE A 4 -3.15 -5.70 14.78
CA ILE A 4 -2.98 -6.86 15.64
C ILE A 4 -4.11 -7.86 15.41
N GLY A 5 -3.83 -9.12 15.56
CA GLY A 5 -4.81 -10.20 15.48
C GLY A 5 -5.91 -10.09 16.54
N LEU A 6 -7.09 -10.55 16.19
CA LEU A 6 -8.23 -10.59 17.09
C LEU A 6 -7.90 -11.52 18.28
N ASP A 7 -8.13 -11.05 19.51
CA ASP A 7 -7.94 -11.80 20.76
C ASP A 7 -6.59 -12.53 20.88
N GLY A 8 -5.50 -11.88 20.40
CA GLY A 8 -4.16 -12.45 20.41
C GLY A 8 -3.92 -13.54 19.37
N GLN A 9 -4.82 -13.70 18.41
CA GLN A 9 -4.68 -14.68 17.34
C GLN A 9 -3.40 -14.45 16.56
N ARG A 10 -2.67 -15.53 16.26
CA ARG A 10 -1.51 -15.52 15.36
C ARG A 10 -1.98 -15.24 13.95
N ILE A 11 -1.64 -14.05 13.45
CA ILE A 11 -1.94 -13.67 12.06
C ILE A 11 -0.89 -14.25 11.09
N PHE A 12 0.30 -14.58 11.56
CA PHE A 12 1.36 -15.23 10.77
C PHE A 12 1.77 -16.57 11.41
N PRO A 13 0.98 -17.65 11.25
CA PRO A 13 1.25 -18.94 11.90
C PRO A 13 2.41 -19.73 11.30
N SER A 14 2.82 -19.46 10.06
CA SER A 14 3.96 -20.12 9.38
C SER A 14 4.51 -19.25 8.25
N PRO A 15 5.72 -19.55 7.66
CA PRO A 15 6.38 -18.76 6.63
C PRO A 15 5.47 -18.33 5.48
N LYS A 16 4.66 -19.22 4.93
CA LYS A 16 3.75 -18.93 3.82
C LYS A 16 2.77 -17.76 4.07
N TYR A 17 2.46 -17.47 5.34
CA TYR A 17 1.58 -16.36 5.67
C TYR A 17 2.32 -15.03 5.66
N TYR A 18 3.58 -15.01 6.10
CA TYR A 18 4.45 -13.83 5.98
C TYR A 18 4.71 -13.50 4.51
N GLU A 19 5.05 -14.50 3.70
CA GLU A 19 5.26 -14.35 2.25
C GLU A 19 4.03 -13.79 1.55
N ALA A 20 2.85 -14.31 1.88
CA ALA A 20 1.59 -13.84 1.32
C ALA A 20 1.30 -12.38 1.70
N PHE A 21 1.60 -11.97 2.93
CA PHE A 21 1.45 -10.58 3.36
C PHE A 21 2.42 -9.67 2.60
N LEU A 22 3.70 -10.03 2.51
CA LEU A 22 4.73 -9.24 1.81
C LEU A 22 4.43 -9.13 0.32
N SER A 23 3.97 -10.20 -0.33
CA SER A 23 3.54 -10.17 -1.74
C SER A 23 2.34 -9.25 -1.96
N GLY A 24 1.33 -9.31 -1.08
CA GLY A 24 0.18 -8.39 -1.12
C GLY A 24 0.57 -6.94 -0.85
N LEU A 25 1.54 -6.72 0.05
CA LEU A 25 2.11 -5.42 0.35
C LEU A 25 2.82 -4.84 -0.87
N GLU A 26 3.70 -5.61 -1.52
CA GLU A 26 4.39 -5.24 -2.76
C GLU A 26 3.42 -4.83 -3.86
N GLU A 27 2.45 -5.70 -4.21
CA GLU A 27 1.43 -5.38 -5.22
C GLU A 27 0.71 -4.06 -4.90
N THR A 28 0.35 -3.87 -3.63
CA THR A 28 -0.40 -2.70 -3.20
C THR A 28 0.47 -1.42 -3.22
N CYS A 29 1.76 -1.51 -2.87
CA CYS A 29 2.71 -0.41 -2.96
C CYS A 29 2.82 0.11 -4.39
N PHE A 30 3.06 -0.78 -5.35
CA PHE A 30 3.15 -0.39 -6.77
C PHE A 30 1.85 0.21 -7.30
N ARG A 31 0.72 -0.39 -6.93
CA ARG A 31 -0.59 0.03 -7.42
C ARG A 31 -1.05 1.37 -6.87
N LEU A 32 -0.69 1.68 -5.63
CA LEU A 32 -1.18 2.88 -4.93
C LEU A 32 -0.09 3.91 -4.67
N ASN A 33 1.09 3.77 -5.30
CA ASN A 33 2.22 4.68 -5.16
C ASN A 33 2.55 4.96 -3.69
N VAL A 34 2.74 3.89 -2.90
CA VAL A 34 3.09 3.99 -1.48
C VAL A 34 4.53 3.50 -1.29
N GLU A 35 5.31 4.28 -0.56
CA GLU A 35 6.68 3.95 -0.22
C GLU A 35 6.71 3.30 1.17
N VAL A 36 7.34 2.13 1.30
CA VAL A 36 7.61 1.50 2.60
C VAL A 36 9.04 1.78 2.98
N HIS A 37 9.24 2.37 4.17
CA HIS A 37 10.57 2.68 4.71
C HIS A 37 11.05 1.63 5.69
N ALA A 38 10.18 1.08 6.52
CA ALA A 38 10.52 -0.03 7.41
C ALA A 38 9.30 -0.91 7.66
N TYR A 39 9.54 -2.18 7.95
CA TYR A 39 8.51 -3.10 8.40
C TYR A 39 9.06 -4.13 9.38
N CYS A 40 8.19 -4.64 10.21
CA CYS A 40 8.42 -5.81 11.05
C CYS A 40 7.10 -6.57 11.21
N LEU A 41 7.11 -7.84 10.85
CA LEU A 41 5.99 -8.76 10.99
C LEU A 41 6.28 -9.69 12.16
N LEU A 42 5.43 -9.64 13.18
CA LEU A 42 5.48 -10.50 14.36
C LEU A 42 4.37 -11.55 14.28
N LYS A 43 4.38 -12.57 15.12
CA LYS A 43 3.42 -13.68 15.01
C LYS A 43 1.95 -13.26 15.02
N ASP A 44 1.61 -12.21 15.75
CA ASP A 44 0.26 -11.74 16.02
C ASP A 44 -0.01 -10.30 15.57
N GLN A 45 1.00 -9.59 15.10
CA GLN A 45 0.89 -8.19 14.69
C GLN A 45 1.92 -7.80 13.63
N TYR A 46 1.71 -6.65 13.00
CA TYR A 46 2.69 -6.04 12.10
C TYR A 46 2.85 -4.55 12.35
N HIS A 47 4.03 -4.04 12.00
CA HIS A 47 4.38 -2.62 12.02
C HIS A 47 4.92 -2.21 10.66
N LEU A 48 4.45 -1.08 10.14
CA LEU A 48 4.90 -0.50 8.87
C LEU A 48 5.22 0.98 9.06
N LEU A 49 6.34 1.44 8.52
CA LEU A 49 6.66 2.85 8.33
C LEU A 49 6.50 3.15 6.84
N ILE A 50 5.49 3.94 6.51
CA ILE A 50 5.12 4.19 5.12
C ILE A 50 4.96 5.67 4.82
N LYS A 51 5.16 6.04 3.57
CA LYS A 51 4.83 7.34 3.02
C LYS A 51 3.77 7.18 1.94
N THR A 52 2.72 7.96 2.02
CA THR A 52 1.61 7.98 1.07
C THR A 52 1.61 9.30 0.31
N PRO A 53 2.39 9.45 -0.77
CA PRO A 53 2.50 10.71 -1.51
C PRO A 53 1.15 11.26 -1.98
N GLU A 54 0.19 10.38 -2.21
CA GLU A 54 -1.15 10.72 -2.70
C GLU A 54 -2.22 10.82 -1.58
N GLY A 55 -1.82 10.77 -0.30
CA GLY A 55 -2.76 10.84 0.82
C GLY A 55 -3.79 9.70 0.86
N ASN A 56 -3.51 8.57 0.25
CA ASN A 56 -4.43 7.45 0.02
C ASN A 56 -4.32 6.32 1.06
N LEU A 57 -3.87 6.63 2.28
CA LEU A 57 -3.62 5.69 3.36
C LEU A 57 -4.78 4.72 3.62
N SER A 58 -6.01 5.22 3.72
CA SER A 58 -7.17 4.37 4.00
C SER A 58 -7.46 3.37 2.89
N ARG A 59 -7.18 3.73 1.63
CA ARG A 59 -7.31 2.84 0.48
C ARG A 59 -6.21 1.78 0.50
N PHE A 60 -4.99 2.19 0.81
CA PHE A 60 -3.84 1.30 0.93
C PHE A 60 -4.06 0.25 2.02
N MET A 61 -4.37 0.67 3.24
CA MET A 61 -4.55 -0.26 4.36
C MET A 61 -5.74 -1.21 4.18
N ARG A 62 -6.86 -0.70 3.64
CA ARG A 62 -8.00 -1.56 3.29
C ARG A 62 -7.63 -2.64 2.27
N GLN A 63 -6.75 -2.31 1.33
CA GLN A 63 -6.29 -3.27 0.32
C GLN A 63 -5.34 -4.31 0.95
N VAL A 64 -4.35 -3.86 1.73
CA VAL A 64 -3.38 -4.75 2.39
C VAL A 64 -4.09 -5.69 3.35
N ASP A 65 -4.84 -5.14 4.33
CA ASP A 65 -5.54 -5.95 5.33
C ASP A 65 -6.61 -6.85 4.71
N GLY A 66 -7.35 -6.34 3.71
CA GLY A 66 -8.41 -7.09 3.04
C GLY A 66 -7.89 -8.25 2.20
N LEU A 67 -6.86 -8.04 1.39
CA LEU A 67 -6.24 -9.12 0.60
C LEU A 67 -5.63 -10.18 1.51
N TYR A 68 -4.96 -9.75 2.56
CA TYR A 68 -4.35 -10.67 3.50
C TYR A 68 -5.40 -11.49 4.26
N THR A 69 -6.47 -10.87 4.77
CA THR A 69 -7.58 -11.57 5.43
C THR A 69 -8.20 -12.63 4.52
N GLN A 70 -8.48 -12.29 3.25
CA GLN A 70 -9.00 -13.25 2.29
C GLN A 70 -8.05 -14.43 2.05
N HIS A 71 -6.75 -14.14 1.96
CA HIS A 71 -5.72 -15.19 1.79
C HIS A 71 -5.63 -16.09 3.03
N TYR A 72 -5.59 -15.50 4.22
CA TYR A 72 -5.56 -16.21 5.50
C TYR A 72 -6.78 -17.13 5.65
N GLN A 73 -7.98 -16.61 5.44
CA GLN A 73 -9.24 -17.38 5.55
C GLN A 73 -9.27 -18.54 4.57
N ARG A 74 -8.82 -18.33 3.32
CA ARG A 74 -8.73 -19.40 2.32
C ARG A 74 -7.80 -20.53 2.74
N LEU A 75 -6.62 -20.19 3.30
CA LEU A 75 -5.64 -21.19 3.75
C LEU A 75 -6.08 -21.93 5.01
N ARG A 76 -6.80 -21.25 5.91
CA ARG A 76 -7.26 -21.81 7.19
C ARG A 76 -8.66 -22.42 7.10
N LYS A 77 -9.37 -22.20 5.99
CA LYS A 77 -10.79 -22.57 5.83
C LYS A 77 -11.66 -22.01 6.99
N THR A 78 -11.40 -20.76 7.37
CA THR A 78 -12.09 -20.06 8.45
C THR A 78 -12.77 -18.80 7.91
N GLU A 79 -13.75 -18.29 8.65
CA GLU A 79 -14.47 -17.07 8.37
C GLU A 79 -14.34 -16.08 9.55
N GLY A 80 -14.78 -14.84 9.37
CA GLY A 80 -14.81 -13.84 10.43
C GLY A 80 -13.66 -12.85 10.37
N SER A 81 -13.48 -12.07 11.43
CA SER A 81 -12.46 -11.02 11.50
C SER A 81 -11.10 -11.61 11.86
N LEU A 82 -10.07 -11.31 11.07
CA LEU A 82 -8.69 -11.67 11.39
C LEU A 82 -8.05 -10.68 12.38
N PHE A 83 -8.36 -9.38 12.22
CA PHE A 83 -7.78 -8.31 13.01
C PHE A 83 -8.76 -7.82 14.09
N LYS A 84 -8.22 -7.34 15.21
CA LYS A 84 -8.98 -6.79 16.35
C LYS A 84 -9.80 -5.55 15.99
N GLY A 85 -9.58 -4.99 14.81
CA GLY A 85 -10.29 -3.83 14.31
C GLY A 85 -9.52 -3.14 13.18
N ARG A 86 -9.79 -1.86 13.01
CA ARG A 86 -9.05 -1.07 12.03
C ARG A 86 -7.61 -0.85 12.49
N TYR A 87 -6.69 -0.78 11.52
CA TYR A 87 -5.29 -0.43 11.77
C TYR A 87 -5.14 0.86 12.59
N LYS A 88 -4.10 0.95 13.37
CA LYS A 88 -3.69 2.18 14.08
C LYS A 88 -2.71 2.96 13.21
N ALA A 89 -2.91 4.27 13.13
CA ALA A 89 -2.09 5.18 12.33
C ALA A 89 -1.60 6.34 13.17
N VAL A 90 -0.32 6.64 13.07
CA VAL A 90 0.30 7.86 13.61
C VAL A 90 0.94 8.60 12.44
N LEU A 91 0.56 9.87 12.24
CA LEU A 91 1.24 10.78 11.32
C LEU A 91 2.52 11.26 12.02
N VAL A 92 3.67 11.12 11.34
CA VAL A 92 4.96 11.44 11.94
C VAL A 92 5.69 12.53 11.15
N GLN A 93 6.40 13.37 11.86
CA GLN A 93 7.31 14.36 11.30
C GLN A 93 8.59 13.64 10.82
N ALA A 94 8.75 13.51 9.49
CA ALA A 94 9.75 12.62 8.91
C ALA A 94 11.19 13.05 9.13
N ASP A 95 11.48 14.34 9.08
CA ASP A 95 12.81 14.90 9.32
C ASP A 95 13.36 14.55 10.71
N LYS A 96 12.48 14.48 11.72
CA LYS A 96 12.85 14.17 13.11
C LYS A 96 12.72 12.69 13.46
N TYR A 97 11.70 11.99 12.93
CA TYR A 97 11.31 10.68 13.46
C TYR A 97 11.47 9.52 12.48
N LEU A 98 11.89 9.74 11.23
CA LEU A 98 12.00 8.66 10.24
C LEU A 98 13.00 7.58 10.69
N LEU A 99 14.22 7.98 11.05
CA LEU A 99 15.27 7.08 11.50
C LEU A 99 14.97 6.47 12.88
N PRO A 100 14.57 7.22 13.93
CA PRO A 100 14.18 6.65 15.21
C PRO A 100 13.03 5.65 15.12
N LEU A 101 12.03 5.91 14.28
CA LEU A 101 10.91 5.00 14.09
C LEU A 101 11.28 3.74 13.29
N ALA A 102 12.17 3.84 12.30
CA ALA A 102 12.70 2.66 11.64
C ALA A 102 13.38 1.73 12.65
N ARG A 103 14.24 2.29 13.55
CA ARG A 103 14.85 1.56 14.66
C ARG A 103 13.81 0.94 15.60
N TYR A 104 12.82 1.73 16.04
CA TYR A 104 11.72 1.24 16.89
C TYR A 104 10.99 0.03 16.28
N ILE A 105 10.67 0.10 14.99
CA ILE A 105 10.00 -0.98 14.27
C ILE A 105 10.89 -2.21 14.17
N HIS A 106 12.18 -2.03 13.84
CA HIS A 106 13.13 -3.14 13.78
C HIS A 106 13.30 -3.84 15.12
N LEU A 107 13.36 -3.07 16.23
CA LEU A 107 13.45 -3.59 17.58
C LEU A 107 12.15 -4.23 18.12
N GLY A 108 11.13 -4.36 17.30
CA GLY A 108 9.93 -5.15 17.62
C GLY A 108 10.21 -6.63 17.90
N VAL A 109 11.36 -7.16 17.42
CA VAL A 109 11.88 -8.48 17.79
C VAL A 109 12.98 -8.38 18.85
N ARG A 110 13.28 -9.49 19.51
CA ARG A 110 14.38 -9.55 20.49
C ARG A 110 15.71 -9.21 19.82
N LYS A 111 16.60 -8.52 20.50
CA LYS A 111 17.92 -8.13 19.97
C LYS A 111 18.71 -9.33 19.41
N ALA A 112 18.67 -10.49 20.06
CA ALA A 112 19.33 -11.72 19.64
C ALA A 112 18.84 -12.26 18.28
N ASP A 113 17.60 -11.95 17.91
CA ASP A 113 16.97 -12.45 16.69
C ASP A 113 16.99 -11.41 15.56
N LEU A 114 17.36 -10.16 15.86
CA LEU A 114 17.19 -8.99 15.00
C LEU A 114 17.79 -9.16 13.60
N GLU A 115 19.00 -9.66 13.50
CA GLU A 115 19.70 -9.85 12.23
C GLU A 115 19.20 -11.07 11.43
N LYS A 116 18.60 -12.05 12.12
CA LYS A 116 18.14 -13.31 11.55
C LYS A 116 16.64 -13.30 11.24
N TRP A 117 15.90 -12.28 11.73
CA TRP A 117 14.47 -12.23 11.54
C TRP A 117 14.11 -11.80 10.12
N GLU A 118 13.86 -12.77 9.26
CA GLU A 118 13.59 -12.59 7.83
C GLU A 118 12.34 -11.73 7.54
N TRP A 119 11.41 -11.69 8.49
CA TRP A 119 10.13 -10.96 8.35
C TRP A 119 10.22 -9.51 8.84
N SER A 120 11.42 -8.96 8.84
CA SER A 120 11.72 -7.55 9.12
C SER A 120 12.56 -6.96 7.99
N SER A 121 12.45 -5.67 7.79
CA SER A 121 13.33 -4.95 6.85
C SER A 121 14.77 -4.78 7.37
N TYR A 122 15.06 -5.05 8.63
CA TYR A 122 16.38 -4.81 9.22
C TYR A 122 17.53 -5.57 8.53
N PRO A 123 17.43 -6.89 8.21
CA PRO A 123 18.49 -7.60 7.49
C PRO A 123 18.85 -6.93 6.16
N ALA A 124 17.88 -6.37 5.44
CA ALA A 124 18.13 -5.64 4.21
C ALA A 124 18.85 -4.30 4.45
N TYR A 125 18.62 -3.65 5.58
CA TYR A 125 19.30 -2.42 5.96
C TYR A 125 20.78 -2.63 6.28
N ILE A 126 21.13 -3.78 6.84
CA ILE A 126 22.53 -4.13 7.18
C ILE A 126 23.20 -4.99 6.11
N ASN A 127 22.59 -5.11 4.92
CA ASN A 127 23.06 -5.88 3.75
C ASN A 127 23.25 -7.39 4.01
N LYS A 128 22.53 -7.98 4.98
CA LYS A 128 22.46 -9.43 5.22
C LYS A 128 21.39 -10.12 4.39
N SER A 129 20.50 -9.37 3.76
CA SER A 129 19.55 -9.86 2.78
C SER A 129 19.39 -8.86 1.63
N LYS A 130 18.90 -9.35 0.47
CA LYS A 130 18.57 -8.49 -0.66
C LYS A 130 17.35 -7.64 -0.31
N ALA A 131 17.46 -6.32 -0.50
CA ALA A 131 16.32 -5.43 -0.29
C ALA A 131 15.26 -5.66 -1.37
N PRO A 132 13.98 -5.84 -1.00
CA PRO A 132 12.89 -5.82 -1.97
C PRO A 132 12.85 -4.51 -2.74
N ALA A 133 12.45 -4.55 -4.02
CA ALA A 133 12.41 -3.36 -4.89
C ALA A 133 11.45 -2.26 -4.38
N TRP A 134 10.43 -2.65 -3.63
CA TRP A 134 9.44 -1.75 -3.05
C TRP A 134 9.85 -1.14 -1.69
N LEU A 135 10.97 -1.60 -1.10
CA LEU A 135 11.50 -1.06 0.16
C LEU A 135 12.37 0.16 -0.11
N ASN A 136 11.90 1.34 0.25
CA ASN A 136 12.67 2.58 0.14
C ASN A 136 13.52 2.82 1.39
N ARG A 137 14.80 2.42 1.35
CA ARG A 137 15.75 2.60 2.43
C ARG A 137 16.41 3.98 2.46
N ASN A 138 16.35 4.71 1.35
CA ASN A 138 17.21 5.89 1.13
C ASN A 138 17.03 6.96 2.23
N GLY A 139 15.80 7.36 2.52
CA GLY A 139 15.55 8.41 3.50
C GLY A 139 16.06 8.09 4.92
N VAL A 140 15.99 6.81 5.34
CA VAL A 140 16.54 6.36 6.62
C VAL A 140 18.06 6.31 6.58
N LEU A 141 18.64 5.77 5.50
CA LEU A 141 20.09 5.66 5.34
C LEU A 141 20.79 7.01 5.17
N GLU A 142 20.10 7.98 4.59
CA GLU A 142 20.60 9.37 4.48
C GLU A 142 20.72 10.03 5.85
N GLN A 143 19.78 9.79 6.76
CA GLN A 143 19.84 10.33 8.13
C GLN A 143 20.93 9.69 8.97
N ILE A 144 21.34 8.44 8.71
CA ILE A 144 22.49 7.81 9.35
C ILE A 144 23.81 8.41 8.83
N GLY A 145 23.84 8.83 7.56
CA GLY A 145 25.03 9.34 6.92
C GLY A 145 26.04 8.27 6.52
N GLY A 146 27.19 8.70 6.00
CA GLY A 146 28.26 7.80 5.54
C GLY A 146 27.87 7.01 4.27
N THR A 147 28.75 6.09 3.86
CA THR A 147 28.54 5.21 2.69
C THR A 147 29.07 3.81 2.93
N GLY A 148 28.58 2.83 2.17
CA GLY A 148 29.11 1.45 2.20
C GLY A 148 29.15 0.84 3.60
N ALA A 149 30.24 0.16 3.92
CA ALA A 149 30.44 -0.54 5.20
C ALA A 149 30.41 0.40 6.43
N LYS A 150 30.87 1.66 6.29
CA LYS A 150 30.83 2.65 7.37
C LYS A 150 29.38 2.94 7.76
N ARG A 151 28.48 3.15 6.79
CA ARG A 151 27.06 3.36 7.02
C ARG A 151 26.41 2.16 7.72
N THR A 152 26.73 0.94 7.27
CA THR A 152 26.20 -0.29 7.88
C THR A 152 26.64 -0.40 9.35
N LYS A 153 27.90 -0.15 9.67
CA LYS A 153 28.40 -0.14 11.06
C LYS A 153 27.71 0.93 11.91
N ALA A 154 27.55 2.14 11.37
CA ALA A 154 26.87 3.23 12.08
C ALA A 154 25.39 2.88 12.37
N LEU A 155 24.68 2.26 11.42
CA LEU A 155 23.30 1.82 11.62
C LEU A 155 23.19 0.71 12.68
N ILE A 156 24.09 -0.26 12.67
CA ILE A 156 24.14 -1.30 13.69
C ILE A 156 24.35 -0.67 15.07
N ALA A 157 25.40 0.14 15.24
CA ALA A 157 25.69 0.83 16.49
C ALA A 157 24.51 1.72 16.97
N TYR A 158 23.84 2.40 16.04
CA TYR A 158 22.64 3.18 16.35
C TYR A 158 21.49 2.29 16.83
N THR A 159 21.32 1.12 16.22
CA THR A 159 20.24 0.18 16.58
C THR A 159 20.51 -0.49 17.94
N GLU A 160 21.76 -0.76 18.27
CA GLU A 160 22.17 -1.32 19.56
C GLU A 160 21.88 -0.42 20.76
N GLN A 161 21.77 0.90 20.57
CA GLN A 161 21.38 1.85 21.62
C GLN A 161 19.96 1.61 22.17
N GLY A 162 19.13 0.84 21.44
CA GLY A 162 17.77 0.51 21.87
C GLY A 162 16.73 1.55 21.41
N VAL A 163 15.57 1.51 22.03
CA VAL A 163 14.45 2.43 21.72
C VAL A 163 14.65 3.75 22.47
N ASP A 164 14.42 4.86 21.77
CA ASP A 164 14.42 6.19 22.40
C ASP A 164 13.32 6.28 23.47
N GLU A 165 13.64 6.91 24.61
CA GLU A 165 12.68 7.12 25.70
C GLU A 165 11.43 7.87 25.24
N GLU A 166 11.59 8.89 24.37
CA GLU A 166 10.46 9.63 23.78
C GLU A 166 9.51 8.69 23.02
N LEU A 167 10.05 7.76 22.21
CA LEU A 167 9.25 6.78 21.47
C LEU A 167 8.63 5.76 22.39
N ALA A 168 9.38 5.24 23.35
CA ALA A 168 8.87 4.29 24.33
C ALA A 168 7.71 4.89 25.13
N HIS A 169 7.87 6.13 25.61
CA HIS A 169 6.81 6.86 26.30
C HIS A 169 5.60 7.16 25.40
N PHE A 170 5.83 7.55 24.13
CA PHE A 170 4.75 7.84 23.20
C PHE A 170 3.90 6.61 22.92
N TYR A 171 4.51 5.48 22.57
CA TYR A 171 3.82 4.24 22.22
C TYR A 171 3.32 3.44 23.43
N GLY A 172 3.83 3.71 24.63
CA GLY A 172 3.36 3.11 25.90
C GLY A 172 2.05 3.71 26.44
N LYS A 173 1.56 4.82 25.88
CA LYS A 173 0.31 5.47 26.33
C LYS A 173 -0.93 4.66 25.96
N LYS A 174 -1.88 4.54 26.89
CA LYS A 174 -3.21 3.93 26.64
C LYS A 174 -3.93 4.63 25.48
N ASN A 175 -3.90 5.97 25.43
CA ASN A 175 -4.50 6.79 24.39
C ASN A 175 -3.40 7.36 23.49
N LEU A 176 -3.10 6.64 22.41
CA LEU A 176 -2.08 7.02 21.45
C LEU A 176 -2.51 8.26 20.66
N SER A 177 -1.69 9.31 20.65
CA SER A 177 -1.91 10.45 19.77
C SER A 177 -1.78 10.04 18.30
N SER A 178 -2.64 10.57 17.45
CA SER A 178 -2.58 10.31 15.99
C SER A 178 -1.50 11.13 15.26
N ILE A 179 -0.78 12.02 15.97
CA ILE A 179 0.26 12.89 15.39
C ILE A 179 1.48 12.90 16.31
N MET A 180 2.65 12.61 15.77
CA MET A 180 3.95 12.68 16.40
C MET A 180 4.82 13.70 15.69
N GLY A 181 5.29 14.71 16.41
CA GLY A 181 6.08 15.81 15.87
C GLY A 181 6.25 16.92 16.90
N ASP A 182 7.00 17.95 16.56
CA ASP A 182 7.08 19.17 17.36
C ASP A 182 5.74 19.94 17.36
N GLU A 183 5.68 21.01 18.15
CA GLU A 183 4.45 21.77 18.29
C GLU A 183 4.01 22.42 16.98
N LYS A 184 4.94 22.92 16.16
CA LYS A 184 4.67 23.54 14.86
C LYS A 184 4.07 22.52 13.91
N PHE A 185 4.67 21.33 13.82
CA PHE A 185 4.15 20.23 13.00
C PHE A 185 2.77 19.78 13.47
N ARG A 186 2.57 19.61 14.78
CA ARG A 186 1.26 19.20 15.33
C ARG A 186 0.17 20.22 15.04
N LYS A 187 0.44 21.54 15.19
CA LYS A 187 -0.48 22.61 14.82
C LYS A 187 -0.81 22.58 13.32
N PHE A 188 0.22 22.47 12.47
CA PHE A 188 0.04 22.38 11.02
C PHE A 188 -0.83 21.17 10.60
N ALA A 189 -0.54 19.98 11.14
CA ALA A 189 -1.28 18.77 10.83
C ALA A 189 -2.74 18.82 11.29
N ARG A 190 -3.00 19.39 12.48
CA ARG A 190 -4.37 19.61 13.00
C ARG A 190 -5.14 20.60 12.13
N ASN A 191 -4.53 21.72 11.74
CA ASN A 191 -5.17 22.72 10.90
C ASN A 191 -5.53 22.16 9.52
N LYS A 192 -4.63 21.41 8.89
CA LYS A 192 -4.95 20.72 7.62
C LYS A 192 -6.10 19.72 7.77
N ARG A 193 -6.13 18.95 8.86
CA ARG A 193 -7.23 18.01 9.13
C ARG A 193 -8.56 18.74 9.30
N ASN A 194 -8.59 19.83 10.07
CA ASN A 194 -9.79 20.61 10.30
C ASN A 194 -10.28 21.31 9.02
N ALA A 195 -9.39 21.89 8.24
CA ALA A 195 -9.72 22.48 6.93
C ALA A 195 -10.29 21.43 5.94
N SER A 196 -9.85 20.19 6.01
CA SER A 196 -10.42 19.09 5.21
C SER A 196 -11.79 18.65 5.72
N ALA A 197 -12.01 18.67 7.03
CA ALA A 197 -13.29 18.32 7.65
C ALA A 197 -14.37 19.37 7.38
N THR A 198 -14.02 20.68 7.45
CA THR A 198 -14.96 21.78 7.24
C THR A 198 -15.42 21.93 5.80
N ARG A 199 -14.62 21.45 4.84
CA ARG A 199 -14.96 21.56 3.41
C ARG A 199 -15.93 20.50 2.90
N GLY A 200 -16.45 19.63 3.74
CA GLY A 200 -17.31 18.52 3.30
C GLY A 200 -16.63 17.68 2.22
N VAL A 201 -15.30 17.69 2.20
CA VAL A 201 -14.53 17.21 1.07
C VAL A 201 -14.67 15.71 0.99
N SER A 202 -15.44 15.31 0.01
CA SER A 202 -15.22 14.05 -0.66
C SER A 202 -13.72 13.80 -0.75
N ARG A 203 -13.31 12.64 -0.26
CA ARG A 203 -11.97 12.07 -0.26
C ARG A 203 -11.23 12.33 -1.57
N GLY A 204 -10.39 13.36 -1.64
CA GLY A 204 -9.69 13.67 -2.87
C GLY A 204 -9.08 15.07 -3.01
N ALA A 205 -8.93 15.85 -1.96
CA ALA A 205 -8.40 17.22 -2.05
C ALA A 205 -6.87 17.35 -1.97
N HIS A 206 -6.14 16.39 -2.49
CA HIS A 206 -4.94 16.65 -3.27
C HIS A 206 -5.28 16.23 -4.67
N ALA A 207 -5.91 17.14 -5.41
CA ALA A 207 -6.22 16.96 -6.82
C ALA A 207 -4.91 16.94 -7.61
N LYS A 208 -4.17 15.86 -7.55
CA LYS A 208 -3.38 15.47 -8.72
C LYS A 208 -4.41 15.23 -9.83
N TRP A 209 -4.12 15.80 -10.98
CA TRP A 209 -4.87 15.56 -12.20
C TRP A 209 -5.25 14.07 -12.29
N ARG A 210 -6.53 13.81 -12.40
CA ARG A 210 -7.06 12.45 -12.57
C ARG A 210 -7.72 12.36 -13.92
N PRO A 211 -7.29 11.44 -14.77
CA PRO A 211 -7.90 11.31 -16.08
C PRO A 211 -9.40 10.98 -15.95
N SER A 212 -10.20 11.61 -16.76
CA SER A 212 -11.61 11.23 -16.90
C SER A 212 -11.72 9.83 -17.52
N CYS A 213 -12.83 9.13 -17.27
CA CYS A 213 -13.06 7.84 -17.91
C CYS A 213 -13.02 7.93 -19.44
N LYS A 214 -13.42 9.06 -20.04
CA LYS A 214 -13.32 9.29 -21.49
C LYS A 214 -11.88 9.29 -21.95
N GLN A 215 -11.00 10.05 -21.30
CA GLN A 215 -9.57 10.08 -21.63
C GLN A 215 -8.90 8.70 -21.47
N ILE A 216 -9.31 7.94 -20.46
CA ILE A 216 -8.83 6.57 -20.25
C ILE A 216 -9.27 5.68 -21.42
N ILE A 217 -10.55 5.73 -21.82
CA ILE A 217 -11.09 4.93 -22.90
C ILE A 217 -10.42 5.27 -24.22
N SER A 218 -10.22 6.56 -24.52
CA SER A 218 -9.52 7.01 -25.72
C SER A 218 -8.06 6.52 -25.75
N ALA A 219 -7.35 6.60 -24.64
CA ALA A 219 -5.98 6.08 -24.54
C ALA A 219 -5.90 4.56 -24.72
N VAL A 220 -6.87 3.82 -24.17
CA VAL A 220 -6.96 2.37 -24.35
C VAL A 220 -7.29 2.02 -25.80
N ALA A 221 -8.24 2.73 -26.44
CA ALA A 221 -8.61 2.55 -27.85
C ALA A 221 -7.39 2.73 -28.75
N ALA A 222 -6.63 3.81 -28.55
CA ALA A 222 -5.40 4.08 -29.30
C ALA A 222 -4.33 2.98 -29.08
N GLN A 223 -4.10 2.55 -27.84
CA GLN A 223 -3.09 1.54 -27.53
C GLN A 223 -3.42 0.16 -28.11
N PHE A 224 -4.68 -0.22 -28.10
CA PHE A 224 -5.13 -1.53 -28.64
C PHE A 224 -5.56 -1.46 -30.11
N LYS A 225 -5.48 -0.27 -30.76
CA LYS A 225 -5.87 -0.03 -32.15
C LYS A 225 -7.31 -0.48 -32.44
N VAL A 226 -8.23 -0.11 -31.56
CA VAL A 226 -9.67 -0.42 -31.67
C VAL A 226 -10.49 0.86 -31.58
N SER A 227 -11.74 0.83 -32.08
CA SER A 227 -12.63 1.99 -31.91
C SER A 227 -13.12 2.11 -30.46
N GLU A 228 -13.41 3.34 -30.02
CA GLU A 228 -13.97 3.56 -28.68
C GLU A 228 -15.32 2.84 -28.50
N GLU A 229 -16.13 2.76 -29.54
CA GLU A 229 -17.42 2.05 -29.55
C GLU A 229 -17.24 0.57 -29.21
N SER A 230 -16.19 -0.08 -29.72
CA SER A 230 -15.88 -1.48 -29.44
C SER A 230 -15.58 -1.72 -27.95
N ILE A 231 -15.02 -0.73 -27.27
CA ILE A 231 -14.73 -0.81 -25.83
C ILE A 231 -16.03 -0.78 -25.00
N TYR A 232 -17.05 -0.06 -25.47
CA TYR A 232 -18.36 -0.04 -24.80
C TYR A 232 -19.19 -1.30 -25.06
N THR A 233 -18.85 -2.07 -26.09
CA THR A 233 -19.61 -3.26 -26.46
C THR A 233 -19.10 -4.50 -25.72
N ALA A 234 -20.03 -5.29 -25.17
CA ALA A 234 -19.67 -6.57 -24.57
C ALA A 234 -19.35 -7.59 -25.66
N ALA A 235 -18.33 -8.41 -25.45
CA ALA A 235 -18.07 -9.55 -26.30
C ALA A 235 -19.26 -10.54 -26.26
N ARG A 236 -19.66 -11.08 -27.38
CA ARG A 236 -20.78 -12.04 -27.53
C ARG A 236 -20.22 -13.44 -27.84
N GLY A 237 -20.83 -14.46 -27.27
CA GLY A 237 -20.49 -15.86 -27.47
C GLY A 237 -19.63 -16.50 -26.38
N PRO A 238 -19.66 -17.84 -26.25
CA PRO A 238 -18.85 -18.59 -25.30
C PRO A 238 -17.35 -18.36 -25.53
N GLY A 239 -16.61 -18.00 -24.47
CA GLY A 239 -15.16 -17.80 -24.53
C GLY A 239 -14.69 -16.49 -25.14
N SER A 240 -15.57 -15.64 -25.70
CA SER A 240 -15.18 -14.36 -26.29
C SER A 240 -14.74 -13.35 -25.21
N LYS A 241 -13.59 -12.70 -25.44
CA LYS A 241 -12.99 -11.75 -24.51
C LYS A 241 -12.84 -10.38 -25.20
N ASN A 242 -13.36 -9.32 -24.57
CA ASN A 242 -13.02 -7.95 -24.96
C ASN A 242 -11.99 -7.41 -23.98
N VAL A 243 -10.73 -7.75 -24.22
CA VAL A 243 -9.60 -7.36 -23.36
C VAL A 243 -9.45 -5.84 -23.26
N PRO A 244 -9.53 -5.04 -24.34
CA PRO A 244 -9.52 -3.59 -24.26
C PRO A 244 -10.60 -3.01 -23.33
N ARG A 245 -11.82 -3.55 -23.38
CA ARG A 245 -12.90 -3.18 -22.46
C ARG A 245 -12.55 -3.48 -21.00
N TRP A 246 -11.94 -4.62 -20.72
CA TRP A 246 -11.54 -5.01 -19.37
C TRP A 246 -10.44 -4.11 -18.84
N VAL A 247 -9.44 -3.77 -19.67
CA VAL A 247 -8.37 -2.82 -19.34
C VAL A 247 -8.94 -1.42 -19.07
N ALA A 248 -9.88 -0.95 -19.90
CA ALA A 248 -10.52 0.34 -19.69
C ALA A 248 -11.29 0.39 -18.36
N MET A 249 -12.06 -0.64 -18.02
CA MET A 249 -12.75 -0.72 -16.71
C MET A 249 -11.77 -0.72 -15.56
N TYR A 250 -10.68 -1.48 -15.66
CA TYR A 250 -9.62 -1.54 -14.66
C TYR A 250 -8.96 -0.17 -14.46
N LEU A 251 -8.53 0.49 -15.52
CA LEU A 251 -7.90 1.81 -15.45
C LEU A 251 -8.87 2.90 -14.95
N CYS A 252 -10.16 2.85 -15.34
CA CYS A 252 -11.17 3.74 -14.77
C CYS A 252 -11.31 3.53 -13.26
N GLN A 253 -11.31 2.30 -12.78
CA GLN A 253 -11.38 2.00 -11.36
C GLN A 253 -10.14 2.48 -10.59
N GLU A 254 -8.96 2.36 -11.17
CA GLU A 254 -7.70 2.68 -10.51
C GLU A 254 -7.35 4.17 -10.58
N LEU A 255 -7.60 4.85 -11.69
CA LEU A 255 -7.12 6.20 -11.96
C LEU A 255 -8.17 7.28 -11.80
N SER A 256 -9.45 7.00 -12.13
CA SER A 256 -10.50 8.01 -12.03
C SER A 256 -11.10 8.09 -10.62
N ALA A 257 -11.67 9.25 -10.28
CA ALA A 257 -12.33 9.47 -9.00
C ALA A 257 -13.79 8.97 -8.96
N VAL A 258 -14.24 8.23 -9.98
CA VAL A 258 -15.63 7.80 -10.11
C VAL A 258 -15.94 6.54 -9.31
N THR A 259 -17.20 6.38 -8.91
CA THR A 259 -17.67 5.19 -8.21
C THR A 259 -17.83 4.00 -9.16
N LEU A 260 -17.78 2.77 -8.63
CA LEU A 260 -18.07 1.56 -9.43
C LEU A 260 -19.44 1.62 -10.11
N GLN A 261 -20.40 2.29 -9.48
CA GLN A 261 -21.73 2.49 -10.05
C GLN A 261 -21.69 3.41 -11.28
N ALA A 262 -20.89 4.47 -11.24
CA ALA A 262 -20.69 5.37 -12.39
C ALA A 262 -19.95 4.64 -13.54
N ILE A 263 -18.93 3.83 -13.22
CA ILE A 263 -18.25 2.98 -14.21
C ILE A 263 -19.25 2.00 -14.83
N ALA A 264 -20.05 1.31 -14.02
CA ALA A 264 -21.06 0.37 -14.52
C ALA A 264 -22.06 1.04 -15.47
N LYS A 265 -22.54 2.25 -15.10
CA LYS A 265 -23.43 3.05 -15.98
C LYS A 265 -22.75 3.42 -17.30
N LEU A 266 -21.50 3.87 -17.24
CA LEU A 266 -20.70 4.22 -18.44
C LEU A 266 -20.56 3.06 -19.41
N PHE A 267 -20.29 1.86 -18.88
CA PHE A 267 -20.14 0.64 -19.68
C PHE A 267 -21.45 -0.12 -19.90
N LYS A 268 -22.61 0.51 -19.63
CA LYS A 268 -23.96 -0.07 -19.80
C LYS A 268 -24.15 -1.43 -19.12
N LEU A 269 -23.62 -1.57 -17.90
CA LEU A 269 -23.74 -2.79 -17.10
C LEU A 269 -24.95 -2.70 -16.16
N LYS A 270 -25.70 -3.80 -16.02
CA LYS A 270 -26.88 -3.88 -15.15
C LYS A 270 -26.54 -3.79 -13.65
N ARG A 271 -25.35 -4.28 -13.25
CA ARG A 271 -24.92 -4.34 -11.85
C ARG A 271 -23.48 -3.82 -11.70
N TYR A 272 -23.22 -3.00 -10.70
CA TYR A 272 -21.86 -2.48 -10.42
C TYR A 272 -20.86 -3.59 -10.05
N GLY A 273 -21.33 -4.70 -9.45
CA GLY A 273 -20.49 -5.86 -9.13
C GLY A 273 -19.86 -6.50 -10.38
N THR A 274 -20.47 -6.34 -11.57
CA THR A 274 -19.90 -6.82 -12.84
C THR A 274 -18.57 -6.15 -13.16
N VAL A 275 -18.36 -4.88 -12.75
CA VAL A 275 -17.06 -4.19 -12.91
C VAL A 275 -15.98 -4.94 -12.14
N SER A 276 -16.23 -5.22 -10.84
CA SER A 276 -15.27 -5.94 -9.99
C SER A 276 -14.98 -7.36 -10.51
N THR A 277 -16.02 -8.07 -10.98
CA THR A 277 -15.85 -9.40 -11.57
C THR A 277 -15.00 -9.35 -12.85
N THR A 278 -15.23 -8.35 -13.72
CA THR A 278 -14.47 -8.15 -14.95
C THR A 278 -13.00 -7.80 -14.65
N VAL A 279 -12.76 -6.91 -13.71
CA VAL A 279 -11.41 -6.58 -13.23
C VAL A 279 -10.72 -7.81 -12.62
N GLY A 280 -11.45 -8.65 -11.88
CA GLY A 280 -10.93 -9.92 -11.37
C GLY A 280 -10.53 -10.90 -12.47
N LYS A 281 -11.30 -10.97 -13.56
CA LYS A 281 -10.93 -11.76 -14.75
C LYS A 281 -9.67 -11.22 -15.42
N LEU A 282 -9.57 -9.90 -15.62
CA LEU A 282 -8.38 -9.27 -16.19
C LEU A 282 -7.11 -9.55 -15.34
N LYS A 283 -7.22 -9.49 -14.01
CA LYS A 283 -6.10 -9.81 -13.14
C LYS A 283 -5.61 -11.26 -13.26
N LYS A 284 -6.51 -12.20 -13.56
CA LYS A 284 -6.10 -13.57 -13.88
C LYS A 284 -5.38 -13.64 -15.22
N GLU A 285 -5.84 -12.89 -16.23
CA GLU A 285 -5.13 -12.79 -17.52
C GLU A 285 -3.72 -12.18 -17.37
N PHE A 286 -3.53 -11.22 -16.47
CA PHE A 286 -2.20 -10.66 -16.17
C PHE A 286 -1.19 -11.70 -15.67
N LEU A 287 -1.65 -12.76 -15.00
CA LEU A 287 -0.79 -13.85 -14.55
C LEU A 287 -0.32 -14.75 -15.71
N SER A 288 -1.12 -14.85 -16.75
CA SER A 288 -0.84 -15.68 -17.94
C SER A 288 -0.27 -14.88 -19.11
N ASP A 289 -0.44 -13.56 -19.13
CA ASP A 289 0.04 -12.65 -20.19
C ASP A 289 0.84 -11.46 -19.61
N PRO A 290 2.17 -11.61 -19.43
CA PRO A 290 3.04 -10.53 -18.97
C PRO A 290 3.07 -9.31 -19.90
N LYS A 291 2.84 -9.49 -21.23
CA LYS A 291 2.81 -8.39 -22.20
C LYS A 291 1.58 -7.50 -21.97
N LEU A 292 0.43 -8.10 -21.68
CA LEU A 292 -0.79 -7.38 -21.34
C LEU A 292 -0.62 -6.59 -20.04
N LEU A 293 0.01 -7.16 -19.03
CA LEU A 293 0.33 -6.47 -17.78
C LEU A 293 1.26 -5.27 -18.02
N ALA A 294 2.34 -5.46 -18.79
CA ALA A 294 3.27 -4.39 -19.14
C ALA A 294 2.59 -3.24 -19.90
N THR A 295 1.70 -3.58 -20.83
CA THR A 295 0.90 -2.60 -21.59
C THR A 295 -0.04 -1.81 -20.68
N SER A 296 -0.75 -2.48 -19.79
CA SER A 296 -1.65 -1.84 -18.81
C SER A 296 -0.88 -0.91 -17.86
N ASN A 297 0.31 -1.34 -17.39
CA ASN A 297 1.18 -0.52 -16.54
C ASN A 297 1.74 0.71 -17.28
N ARG A 298 2.06 0.58 -18.57
CA ARG A 298 2.51 1.71 -19.41
C ARG A 298 1.40 2.74 -19.56
N LEU A 299 0.17 2.31 -19.87
CA LEU A 299 -1.00 3.16 -19.92
C LEU A 299 -1.27 3.86 -18.58
N MET A 300 -1.16 3.13 -17.49
CA MET A 300 -1.34 3.69 -16.15
C MET A 300 -0.32 4.81 -15.87
N LYS A 301 0.96 4.58 -16.22
CA LYS A 301 2.03 5.59 -16.05
C LYS A 301 1.81 6.82 -16.95
N SER A 302 1.43 6.63 -18.21
CA SER A 302 1.19 7.76 -19.14
C SER A 302 -0.01 8.60 -18.72
N LEU A 303 -1.08 7.97 -18.27
CA LEU A 303 -2.30 8.61 -17.79
C LEU A 303 -2.18 9.26 -16.41
N SER A 304 -1.15 8.91 -15.64
CA SER A 304 -0.88 9.50 -14.31
C SER A 304 0.06 10.69 -14.35
N LYS A 305 0.68 10.98 -15.49
CA LYS A 305 1.54 12.17 -15.69
C LYS A 305 0.67 13.33 -16.16
N GLU A 306 0.74 14.46 -15.45
CA GLU A 306 0.32 15.77 -15.98
C GLU A 306 1.13 16.07 -17.25
N LYS A 307 0.44 16.53 -18.31
CA LYS A 307 1.09 17.25 -19.40
C LYS A 307 1.41 18.67 -18.95
#